data_eefe5980cbe95d92da822a0418527a1c
#
_entry.id   eefe5980cbe95d92da822a0418527a1c
#
_cell.length_a   1.000
_cell.length_b   1.000
_cell.length_c   1.000
_cell.angle_alpha   90.00
_cell.angle_beta   90.00
_cell.angle_gamma   90.00
#
_symmetry.space_group_name_H-M   'P 1'
#
loop_
_entity.id
_entity.type
_entity.pdbx_description
1 polymer ?
#
loop_
_entity_poly.entity_id
_entity_poly.type
_entity_poly.pdbx_seq_one_letter_code
_entity_poly.pdbx_strand_id
1 'polypeptide(L)'
;MLASRKRPAPLLIFILLVVVGLWCHNRGSDSAYAQWLSSVESRSAKVPANRTLGFGTILVVSKDGSARRRPLIQAANVTEIDLTIPQQPEWTEGDVQRFINGHSNTQKGSILAWMGHHNALRWFLDSGVETALILEDDVDWDIRLRSVQIPLAASATRQLLPPLRSRHPNINKNPNRTQYWGDQDGWDLLYLGHCGDYFDVVEEDGPKTDRQSYNLSSIAHKLYHDPTMPSWLDLHPFTQALFRLLGMPERTRVMHRSKLPLCSFGYAVTRQAAERLLNDLAPPKLKKNGARAFDVALLHACNKGENTPSPTPEWQHPKNSPDPKLRSKYPSPGLRCWTLNSELFHHMPGMSEIDMLSALSGEKPGLPPVDRAAQAQVIARNETTNIDCGFWSGAFAFDNNDTERLHFLQEKVGRQGICLKDEKQHGDTFYPPQTALD
;
A
#
# COMPACT_ATOMS: atom_id res chain seq x y z
N MET A 1 -5.34 65.49 48.73
CA MET A 1 -4.80 64.87 47.51
C MET A 1 -5.37 63.44 47.36
N LEU A 2 -6.38 63.29 46.57
CA LEU A 2 -7.03 61.99 46.32
C LEU A 2 -6.40 61.33 45.09
N ALA A 3 -5.69 60.24 45.25
CA ALA A 3 -5.08 59.49 44.18
C ALA A 3 -6.14 58.66 43.43
N SER A 4 -6.34 58.98 42.14
CA SER A 4 -7.21 58.23 41.22
C SER A 4 -6.64 56.83 40.94
N ARG A 5 -7.29 55.78 41.44
CA ARG A 5 -7.01 54.40 41.06
C ARG A 5 -7.52 54.12 39.64
N LYS A 6 -6.62 54.12 38.69
CA LYS A 6 -6.92 53.61 37.33
C LYS A 6 -7.27 52.12 37.41
N ARG A 7 -8.48 51.75 37.00
CA ARG A 7 -8.95 50.36 36.96
C ARG A 7 -8.40 49.66 35.67
N PRO A 8 -7.64 48.57 35.78
CA PRO A 8 -7.15 47.83 34.59
C PRO A 8 -8.17 46.81 34.02
N ALA A 9 -9.47 46.96 34.38
CA ALA A 9 -10.50 45.99 34.06
C ALA A 9 -10.82 45.74 32.57
N PRO A 10 -10.84 46.76 31.66
CA PRO A 10 -11.28 46.48 30.31
C PRO A 10 -10.27 45.68 29.47
N LEU A 11 -8.97 45.83 29.71
CA LEU A 11 -7.94 45.10 28.97
C LEU A 11 -7.89 43.61 29.36
N LEU A 12 -8.04 43.29 30.64
CA LEU A 12 -8.09 41.90 31.11
C LEU A 12 -9.34 41.16 30.60
N ILE A 13 -10.49 41.84 30.58
CA ILE A 13 -11.73 41.29 30.01
C ILE A 13 -11.59 41.02 28.50
N PHE A 14 -10.96 41.94 27.77
CA PHE A 14 -10.73 41.78 26.33
C PHE A 14 -9.80 40.60 26.06
N ILE A 15 -8.68 40.46 26.79
CA ILE A 15 -7.75 39.35 26.67
C ILE A 15 -8.47 38.02 27.01
N LEU A 16 -9.28 37.98 28.06
CA LEU A 16 -10.05 36.80 28.41
C LEU A 16 -11.05 36.39 27.33
N LEU A 17 -11.74 37.35 26.72
CA LEU A 17 -12.68 37.11 25.61
C LEU A 17 -11.98 36.59 24.35
N VAL A 18 -10.78 37.13 24.06
CA VAL A 18 -9.96 36.62 22.91
C VAL A 18 -9.48 35.21 23.18
N VAL A 19 -9.00 34.89 24.39
CA VAL A 19 -8.54 33.55 24.76
C VAL A 19 -9.70 32.56 24.77
N VAL A 20 -10.86 32.93 25.30
CA VAL A 20 -12.08 32.09 25.25
C VAL A 20 -12.58 31.93 23.82
N GLY A 21 -12.56 32.98 23.01
CA GLY A 21 -12.94 32.92 21.60
C GLY A 21 -12.03 31.99 20.80
N LEU A 22 -10.72 32.06 20.99
CA LEU A 22 -9.75 31.16 20.36
C LEU A 22 -9.91 29.72 20.85
N TRP A 23 -10.18 29.52 22.13
CA TRP A 23 -10.44 28.21 22.71
C TRP A 23 -11.75 27.57 22.22
N CYS A 24 -12.82 28.36 22.10
CA CYS A 24 -14.08 27.92 21.51
C CYS A 24 -13.95 27.65 20.00
N HIS A 25 -13.18 28.49 19.29
CA HIS A 25 -12.92 28.29 17.85
C HIS A 25 -12.15 26.98 17.61
N ASN A 26 -11.10 26.70 18.38
CA ASN A 26 -10.36 25.44 18.27
C ASN A 26 -11.23 24.23 18.62
N ARG A 27 -12.01 24.27 19.68
CA ARG A 27 -12.91 23.16 20.04
C ARG A 27 -14.07 22.99 19.05
N GLY A 28 -14.58 24.07 18.51
CA GLY A 28 -15.66 24.03 17.50
C GLY A 28 -15.21 23.41 16.18
N SER A 29 -13.98 23.70 15.73
CA SER A 29 -13.41 23.12 14.52
C SER A 29 -13.15 21.61 14.66
N ASP A 30 -12.64 21.17 15.81
CA ASP A 30 -12.37 19.76 16.06
C ASP A 30 -13.66 18.92 16.16
N SER A 31 -14.71 19.46 16.79
CA SER A 31 -15.98 18.75 16.90
C SER A 31 -16.77 18.72 15.58
N ALA A 32 -16.76 19.80 14.80
CA ALA A 32 -17.40 19.87 13.48
C ALA A 32 -16.67 18.98 12.47
N TYR A 33 -15.33 18.95 12.52
CA TYR A 33 -14.51 18.08 11.69
C TYR A 33 -14.71 16.59 12.05
N ALA A 34 -14.73 16.26 13.35
CA ALA A 34 -15.02 14.91 13.83
C ALA A 34 -16.44 14.45 13.48
N GLN A 35 -17.46 15.32 13.61
CA GLN A 35 -18.83 15.04 13.19
C GLN A 35 -18.95 14.90 11.68
N TRP A 36 -18.25 15.72 10.90
CA TRP A 36 -18.22 15.60 9.44
C TRP A 36 -17.55 14.30 9.04
N LEU A 37 -16.41 13.95 9.62
CA LEU A 37 -15.73 12.67 9.40
C LEU A 37 -16.68 11.49 9.73
N SER A 38 -17.31 11.49 10.90
CA SER A 38 -18.22 10.41 11.31
C SER A 38 -19.44 10.30 10.40
N SER A 39 -19.95 11.39 9.85
CA SER A 39 -21.10 11.39 8.93
C SER A 39 -20.74 10.86 7.53
N VAL A 40 -19.52 11.11 7.06
CA VAL A 40 -19.00 10.57 5.79
C VAL A 40 -18.68 9.08 5.94
N GLU A 41 -18.11 8.69 7.07
CA GLU A 41 -17.79 7.29 7.42
C GLU A 41 -19.05 6.42 7.51
N SER A 42 -20.12 6.90 8.13
CA SER A 42 -21.35 6.12 8.35
C SER A 42 -22.06 5.72 7.05
N ARG A 43 -21.81 6.41 5.94
CA ARG A 43 -22.42 6.12 4.63
C ARG A 43 -21.55 5.25 3.71
N SER A 44 -20.23 5.37 3.80
CA SER A 44 -19.29 4.66 2.90
C SER A 44 -18.88 3.27 3.40
N ALA A 45 -18.82 3.08 4.72
CA ALA A 45 -18.40 1.84 5.36
C ALA A 45 -19.47 0.74 5.43
N LYS A 46 -20.65 0.95 4.84
CA LYS A 46 -21.78 -0.01 4.98
C LYS A 46 -21.74 -1.18 4.02
N VAL A 47 -20.96 -1.12 2.96
CA VAL A 47 -20.88 -2.18 1.95
C VAL A 47 -19.45 -2.65 1.80
N PRO A 48 -19.16 -3.91 2.14
CA PRO A 48 -17.84 -4.50 1.90
C PRO A 48 -17.42 -4.37 0.43
N ALA A 49 -16.12 -4.29 0.19
CA ALA A 49 -15.59 -4.39 -1.16
C ALA A 49 -15.97 -5.74 -1.79
N ASN A 50 -15.97 -5.81 -3.12
CA ASN A 50 -16.10 -7.09 -3.80
C ASN A 50 -14.89 -7.99 -3.50
N ARG A 51 -14.93 -9.25 -3.95
CA ARG A 51 -13.90 -10.25 -3.65
C ARG A 51 -12.54 -9.96 -4.31
N THR A 52 -12.52 -9.07 -5.30
CA THR A 52 -11.27 -8.58 -5.93
C THR A 52 -10.88 -7.17 -5.45
N LEU A 53 -11.43 -6.72 -4.30
CA LEU A 53 -11.11 -5.43 -3.66
C LEU A 53 -11.29 -4.22 -4.58
N GLY A 54 -12.23 -4.31 -5.56
CA GLY A 54 -12.51 -3.26 -6.52
C GLY A 54 -11.59 -3.21 -7.74
N PHE A 55 -10.67 -4.16 -7.87
CA PHE A 55 -9.87 -4.36 -9.08
C PHE A 55 -10.48 -5.42 -10.00
N GLY A 56 -9.95 -5.53 -11.22
CA GLY A 56 -10.37 -6.58 -12.15
C GLY A 56 -9.90 -7.97 -11.72
N THR A 57 -8.74 -8.07 -11.07
CA THR A 57 -8.17 -9.31 -10.51
C THR A 57 -7.17 -8.99 -9.40
N ILE A 58 -6.89 -9.99 -8.55
CA ILE A 58 -5.77 -9.97 -7.61
C ILE A 58 -4.83 -11.11 -7.96
N LEU A 59 -3.59 -10.75 -8.29
CA LEU A 59 -2.54 -11.69 -8.68
C LEU A 59 -1.52 -11.83 -7.56
N VAL A 60 -1.03 -13.04 -7.34
CA VAL A 60 0.01 -13.31 -6.36
C VAL A 60 1.29 -13.77 -7.06
N VAL A 61 2.38 -13.09 -6.78
CA VAL A 61 3.73 -13.51 -7.18
C VAL A 61 4.21 -14.54 -6.16
N SER A 62 4.27 -15.80 -6.56
CA SER A 62 4.67 -16.90 -5.68
C SER A 62 5.27 -18.03 -6.51
N LYS A 63 6.39 -18.59 -6.06
CA LYS A 63 6.96 -19.78 -6.70
C LYS A 63 6.19 -21.05 -6.35
N ASP A 64 6.28 -22.06 -7.18
CA ASP A 64 5.72 -23.37 -6.88
C ASP A 64 6.39 -23.97 -5.64
N GLY A 65 5.57 -24.60 -4.78
CA GLY A 65 6.03 -25.19 -3.53
C GLY A 65 6.37 -24.18 -2.43
N SER A 66 6.05 -22.88 -2.60
CA SER A 66 6.23 -21.91 -1.51
C SER A 66 5.37 -22.27 -0.31
N ALA A 67 6.02 -22.40 0.85
CA ALA A 67 5.34 -22.68 2.13
C ALA A 67 4.37 -21.57 2.54
N ARG A 68 4.56 -20.34 1.99
CA ARG A 68 3.74 -19.17 2.28
C ARG A 68 2.38 -19.17 1.57
N ARG A 69 2.23 -19.97 0.47
CA ARG A 69 0.95 -20.07 -0.26
C ARG A 69 -0.21 -20.52 0.59
N ARG A 70 0.01 -21.55 1.44
CA ARG A 70 -1.07 -22.12 2.27
C ARG A 70 -1.64 -21.08 3.24
N PRO A 71 -0.87 -20.42 4.12
CA PRO A 71 -1.40 -19.40 5.02
C PRO A 71 -2.02 -18.20 4.26
N LEU A 72 -1.44 -17.76 3.14
CA LEU A 72 -2.02 -16.72 2.30
C LEU A 72 -3.41 -17.10 1.77
N ILE A 73 -3.57 -18.32 1.23
CA ILE A 73 -4.86 -18.83 0.74
C ILE A 73 -5.87 -18.95 1.88
N GLN A 74 -5.44 -19.39 3.08
CA GLN A 74 -6.31 -19.45 4.25
C GLN A 74 -6.80 -18.06 4.68
N ALA A 75 -5.91 -17.07 4.74
CA ALA A 75 -6.26 -15.69 5.03
C ALA A 75 -7.27 -15.13 4.01
N ALA A 76 -7.03 -15.39 2.72
CA ALA A 76 -7.93 -14.98 1.63
C ALA A 76 -9.30 -15.65 1.75
N ASN A 77 -9.36 -16.95 2.09
CA ASN A 77 -10.63 -17.65 2.28
C ASN A 77 -11.42 -17.08 3.46
N VAL A 78 -10.76 -16.79 4.58
CA VAL A 78 -11.42 -16.19 5.76
C VAL A 78 -11.99 -14.80 5.43
N THR A 79 -11.24 -13.97 4.71
CA THR A 79 -11.66 -12.61 4.32
C THR A 79 -12.50 -12.58 3.03
N GLU A 80 -12.77 -13.75 2.42
CA GLU A 80 -13.51 -13.90 1.17
C GLU A 80 -12.90 -13.05 0.03
N ILE A 81 -11.58 -13.11 -0.12
CA ILE A 81 -10.82 -12.47 -1.19
C ILE A 81 -10.45 -13.51 -2.24
N ASP A 82 -10.70 -13.20 -3.52
CA ASP A 82 -10.36 -14.09 -4.63
C ASP A 82 -8.94 -13.79 -5.12
N LEU A 83 -8.04 -14.75 -4.92
CA LEU A 83 -6.66 -14.69 -5.38
C LEU A 83 -6.46 -15.56 -6.63
N THR A 84 -5.68 -15.06 -7.56
CA THR A 84 -5.15 -15.82 -8.69
C THR A 84 -3.64 -15.92 -8.55
N ILE A 85 -3.10 -17.13 -8.52
CA ILE A 85 -1.66 -17.38 -8.43
C ILE A 85 -1.18 -17.88 -9.78
N PRO A 86 -0.67 -17.01 -10.67
CA PRO A 86 -0.14 -17.44 -11.95
C PRO A 86 1.02 -18.42 -11.75
N GLN A 87 1.00 -19.54 -12.47
CA GLN A 87 2.10 -20.48 -12.43
C GLN A 87 3.38 -19.79 -12.88
N GLN A 88 4.44 -19.90 -12.07
CA GLN A 88 5.75 -19.38 -12.45
C GLN A 88 6.44 -20.38 -13.37
N PRO A 89 7.06 -19.91 -14.45
CA PRO A 89 7.94 -20.76 -15.27
C PRO A 89 9.12 -21.28 -14.43
N GLU A 90 9.64 -22.44 -14.81
CA GLU A 90 10.91 -22.91 -14.28
C GLU A 90 12.06 -22.10 -14.92
N TRP A 91 12.52 -21.12 -14.18
CA TRP A 91 13.62 -20.24 -14.63
C TRP A 91 14.95 -20.98 -14.64
N THR A 92 15.57 -21.07 -15.80
CA THR A 92 16.93 -21.65 -15.95
C THR A 92 18.00 -20.61 -15.63
N GLU A 93 19.22 -21.08 -15.35
CA GLU A 93 20.38 -20.17 -15.19
C GLU A 93 20.59 -19.33 -16.47
N GLY A 94 20.34 -19.90 -17.64
CA GLY A 94 20.39 -19.18 -18.91
C GLY A 94 19.37 -18.03 -19.00
N ASP A 95 18.18 -18.17 -18.38
CA ASP A 95 17.18 -17.09 -18.29
C ASP A 95 17.70 -15.94 -17.41
N VAL A 96 18.24 -16.31 -16.25
CA VAL A 96 18.84 -15.34 -15.32
C VAL A 96 19.98 -14.56 -15.98
N GLN A 97 20.89 -15.26 -16.67
CA GLN A 97 22.02 -14.63 -17.38
C GLN A 97 21.56 -13.70 -18.51
N ARG A 98 20.52 -14.10 -19.26
CA ARG A 98 19.91 -13.21 -20.28
C ARG A 98 19.31 -11.95 -19.65
N PHE A 99 18.68 -12.08 -18.49
CA PHE A 99 18.12 -10.94 -17.76
C PHE A 99 19.22 -10.00 -17.26
N ILE A 100 20.29 -10.55 -16.67
CA ILE A 100 21.45 -9.81 -16.18
C ILE A 100 22.14 -9.02 -17.30
N ASN A 101 22.12 -9.52 -18.53
CA ASN A 101 22.63 -8.82 -19.72
C ASN A 101 24.09 -8.28 -19.54
N GLY A 102 24.96 -9.09 -18.94
CA GLY A 102 26.37 -8.72 -18.69
C GLY A 102 26.60 -7.78 -17.50
N HIS A 103 25.59 -7.50 -16.69
CA HIS A 103 25.72 -6.67 -15.49
C HIS A 103 25.81 -7.55 -14.23
N SER A 104 27.02 -7.73 -13.68
CA SER A 104 27.34 -8.75 -12.68
C SER A 104 26.95 -8.46 -11.21
N ASN A 105 26.47 -7.26 -10.89
CA ASN A 105 26.29 -6.84 -9.48
C ASN A 105 24.84 -6.91 -8.99
N THR A 106 24.07 -7.91 -9.41
CA THR A 106 22.68 -8.07 -8.97
C THR A 106 22.47 -9.47 -8.42
N GLN A 107 21.88 -9.56 -7.25
CA GLN A 107 21.58 -10.83 -6.59
C GLN A 107 20.60 -11.65 -7.42
N LYS A 108 20.82 -12.96 -7.52
CA LYS A 108 19.97 -13.88 -8.27
C LYS A 108 18.52 -13.85 -7.77
N GLY A 109 18.32 -13.77 -6.45
CA GLY A 109 16.99 -13.66 -5.84
C GLY A 109 16.21 -12.43 -6.33
N SER A 110 16.86 -11.25 -6.41
CA SER A 110 16.22 -10.04 -6.93
C SER A 110 15.84 -10.17 -8.41
N ILE A 111 16.63 -10.90 -9.22
CA ILE A 111 16.30 -11.18 -10.62
C ILE A 111 15.08 -12.11 -10.71
N LEU A 112 15.04 -13.17 -9.92
CA LEU A 112 13.91 -14.11 -9.91
C LEU A 112 12.62 -13.43 -9.44
N ALA A 113 12.69 -12.58 -8.41
CA ALA A 113 11.55 -11.77 -7.98
C ALA A 113 11.06 -10.85 -9.11
N TRP A 114 11.98 -10.15 -9.80
CA TRP A 114 11.63 -9.31 -10.95
C TRP A 114 10.95 -10.12 -12.07
N MET A 115 11.49 -11.28 -12.42
CA MET A 115 10.92 -12.18 -13.42
C MET A 115 9.53 -12.68 -12.99
N GLY A 116 9.32 -12.92 -11.69
CA GLY A 116 8.02 -13.27 -11.10
C GLY A 116 6.98 -12.17 -11.29
N HIS A 117 7.34 -10.92 -10.99
CA HIS A 117 6.46 -9.76 -11.25
C HIS A 117 6.16 -9.60 -12.74
N HIS A 118 7.14 -9.81 -13.62
CA HIS A 118 6.91 -9.79 -15.05
C HIS A 118 5.92 -10.87 -15.51
N ASN A 119 6.00 -12.06 -14.94
CA ASN A 119 5.05 -13.13 -15.24
C ASN A 119 3.63 -12.74 -14.83
N ALA A 120 3.46 -12.16 -13.63
CA ALA A 120 2.17 -11.64 -13.17
C ALA A 120 1.63 -10.53 -14.09
N LEU A 121 2.48 -9.58 -14.49
CA LEU A 121 2.09 -8.51 -15.42
C LEU A 121 1.69 -9.04 -16.81
N ARG A 122 2.38 -10.05 -17.35
CA ARG A 122 1.99 -10.69 -18.63
C ARG A 122 0.65 -11.38 -18.48
N TRP A 123 0.48 -12.19 -17.44
CA TRP A 123 -0.81 -12.84 -17.15
C TRP A 123 -1.94 -11.80 -17.05
N PHE A 124 -1.71 -10.69 -16.38
CA PHE A 124 -2.66 -9.57 -16.31
C PHE A 124 -3.03 -9.04 -17.69
N LEU A 125 -2.06 -8.81 -18.56
CA LEU A 125 -2.32 -8.33 -19.92
C LEU A 125 -3.10 -9.36 -20.75
N ASP A 126 -2.84 -10.64 -20.56
CA ASP A 126 -3.54 -11.72 -21.27
C ASP A 126 -4.98 -11.91 -20.76
N SER A 127 -5.27 -11.59 -19.51
CA SER A 127 -6.59 -11.77 -18.90
C SER A 127 -7.69 -10.86 -19.44
N GLY A 128 -7.34 -9.76 -20.12
CA GLY A 128 -8.29 -8.80 -20.67
C GLY A 128 -8.92 -7.83 -19.66
N VAL A 129 -8.62 -7.93 -18.36
CA VAL A 129 -9.13 -6.98 -17.35
C VAL A 129 -8.34 -5.67 -17.36
N GLU A 130 -8.94 -4.57 -16.83
CA GLU A 130 -8.37 -3.22 -16.92
C GLU A 130 -7.41 -2.86 -15.78
N THR A 131 -7.56 -3.50 -14.63
CA THR A 131 -6.74 -3.24 -13.45
C THR A 131 -6.41 -4.52 -12.72
N ALA A 132 -5.24 -4.61 -12.11
CA ALA A 132 -4.85 -5.71 -11.25
C ALA A 132 -4.23 -5.17 -9.95
N LEU A 133 -4.51 -5.84 -8.83
CA LEU A 133 -3.70 -5.75 -7.63
C LEU A 133 -2.69 -6.90 -7.66
N ILE A 134 -1.42 -6.61 -7.50
CA ILE A 134 -0.33 -7.60 -7.47
C ILE A 134 0.23 -7.65 -6.05
N LEU A 135 0.23 -8.84 -5.46
CA LEU A 135 0.72 -9.11 -4.12
C LEU A 135 1.91 -10.08 -4.18
N GLU A 136 2.81 -9.99 -3.24
CA GLU A 136 3.81 -11.04 -2.95
C GLU A 136 3.20 -12.09 -2.01
N ASP A 137 3.76 -13.30 -1.92
CA ASP A 137 3.16 -14.40 -1.15
C ASP A 137 3.44 -14.36 0.36
N ASP A 138 4.23 -13.39 0.80
CA ASP A 138 4.58 -13.15 2.20
C ASP A 138 3.84 -11.95 2.83
N VAL A 139 2.78 -11.49 2.18
CA VAL A 139 1.99 -10.38 2.72
C VAL A 139 0.97 -10.84 3.76
N ASP A 140 0.77 -9.99 4.74
CA ASP A 140 -0.33 -10.05 5.70
C ASP A 140 -1.24 -8.83 5.55
N TRP A 141 -2.46 -8.91 6.05
CA TRP A 141 -3.44 -7.83 6.08
C TRP A 141 -4.38 -7.95 7.28
N ASP A 142 -5.05 -6.87 7.63
CA ASP A 142 -6.04 -6.87 8.69
C ASP A 142 -7.31 -7.63 8.30
N ILE A 143 -7.89 -8.37 9.24
CA ILE A 143 -9.15 -9.12 9.04
C ILE A 143 -10.27 -8.25 8.48
N ARG A 144 -10.26 -6.94 8.73
CA ARG A 144 -11.24 -5.95 8.27
C ARG A 144 -10.86 -5.29 6.94
N LEU A 145 -9.86 -5.84 6.23
CA LEU A 145 -9.38 -5.28 4.96
C LEU A 145 -10.55 -5.07 3.99
N ARG A 146 -11.30 -6.13 3.69
CA ARG A 146 -12.40 -6.09 2.70
C ARG A 146 -13.62 -5.33 3.20
N SER A 147 -13.96 -5.46 4.48
CA SER A 147 -15.18 -4.89 5.05
C SER A 147 -15.07 -3.40 5.40
N VAL A 148 -13.87 -2.91 5.74
CA VAL A 148 -13.67 -1.55 6.23
C VAL A 148 -12.57 -0.80 5.48
N GLN A 149 -11.34 -1.35 5.46
CA GLN A 149 -10.17 -0.58 5.02
C GLN A 149 -10.22 -0.23 3.53
N ILE A 150 -10.55 -1.19 2.67
CA ILE A 150 -10.67 -0.96 1.22
C ILE A 150 -11.79 0.03 0.87
N PRO A 151 -13.02 -0.07 1.42
CA PRO A 151 -14.04 0.94 1.20
C PRO A 151 -13.63 2.37 1.57
N LEU A 152 -12.93 2.55 2.69
CA LEU A 152 -12.42 3.84 3.15
C LEU A 152 -11.32 4.37 2.23
N ALA A 153 -10.31 3.56 1.93
CA ALA A 153 -9.21 3.91 1.04
C ALA A 153 -9.71 4.28 -0.36
N ALA A 154 -10.59 3.47 -0.93
CA ALA A 154 -11.18 3.74 -2.24
C ALA A 154 -12.04 5.01 -2.24
N SER A 155 -12.77 5.29 -1.14
CA SER A 155 -13.51 6.54 -1.00
C SER A 155 -12.59 7.76 -0.99
N ALA A 156 -11.47 7.70 -0.25
CA ALA A 156 -10.47 8.75 -0.23
C ALA A 156 -9.84 8.95 -1.61
N THR A 157 -9.53 7.86 -2.31
CA THR A 157 -8.97 7.89 -3.66
C THR A 157 -9.94 8.53 -4.66
N ARG A 158 -11.25 8.20 -4.61
CA ARG A 158 -12.26 8.85 -5.47
C ARG A 158 -12.42 10.35 -5.21
N GLN A 159 -12.20 10.81 -3.97
CA GLN A 159 -12.24 12.24 -3.65
C GLN A 159 -11.00 12.97 -4.18
N LEU A 160 -9.86 12.29 -4.20
CA LEU A 160 -8.59 12.81 -4.70
C LEU A 160 -8.52 12.77 -6.23
N LEU A 161 -9.06 11.70 -6.82
CA LEU A 161 -9.10 11.43 -8.25
C LEU A 161 -10.55 11.31 -8.72
N PRO A 162 -11.32 12.43 -8.71
CA PRO A 162 -12.71 12.38 -9.13
C PRO A 162 -12.80 12.02 -10.61
N PRO A 163 -13.84 11.26 -11.00
CA PRO A 163 -14.07 10.96 -12.41
C PRO A 163 -14.07 12.25 -13.22
N LEU A 164 -13.23 12.33 -14.23
CA LEU A 164 -13.27 13.42 -15.18
C LEU A 164 -14.66 13.42 -15.79
N ARG A 165 -15.48 14.41 -15.44
CA ARG A 165 -16.74 14.66 -16.14
C ARG A 165 -16.37 14.80 -17.60
N SER A 166 -16.70 13.77 -18.38
CA SER A 166 -16.41 13.72 -19.81
C SER A 166 -16.81 15.04 -20.45
N ARG A 167 -15.83 15.90 -20.72
CA ARG A 167 -16.03 17.08 -21.55
C ARG A 167 -16.24 16.72 -23.02
N HIS A 168 -16.11 15.43 -23.34
CA HIS A 168 -16.32 14.87 -24.67
C HIS A 168 -17.37 13.76 -24.61
N PRO A 169 -18.60 14.04 -25.05
CA PRO A 169 -19.70 13.07 -25.06
C PRO A 169 -19.47 11.84 -25.96
N ASN A 170 -18.44 11.85 -26.81
CA ASN A 170 -18.17 10.85 -27.83
C ASN A 170 -17.05 9.85 -27.50
N ILE A 171 -16.45 9.89 -26.31
CA ILE A 171 -15.53 8.83 -25.90
C ILE A 171 -16.38 7.65 -25.44
N ASN A 172 -16.33 6.55 -26.17
CA ASN A 172 -16.96 5.27 -25.83
C ASN A 172 -16.61 4.95 -24.37
N LYS A 173 -17.59 5.08 -23.46
CA LYS A 173 -17.47 4.64 -22.08
C LYS A 173 -17.31 3.13 -22.15
N ASN A 174 -16.11 2.62 -21.92
CA ASN A 174 -15.92 1.19 -21.73
C ASN A 174 -16.76 0.78 -20.50
N PRO A 175 -17.85 0.00 -20.66
CA PRO A 175 -18.73 -0.37 -19.56
C PRO A 175 -18.02 -1.20 -18.48
N ASN A 176 -16.85 -1.76 -18.79
CA ASN A 176 -16.04 -2.56 -17.87
C ASN A 176 -15.08 -1.71 -17.01
N ARG A 177 -15.00 -0.40 -17.22
CA ARG A 177 -14.19 0.50 -16.39
C ARG A 177 -14.85 0.67 -15.03
N THR A 178 -14.37 -0.05 -14.03
CA THR A 178 -14.77 0.20 -12.65
C THR A 178 -14.10 1.48 -12.15
N GLN A 179 -14.89 2.39 -11.61
CA GLN A 179 -14.38 3.62 -10.96
C GLN A 179 -14.26 3.44 -9.44
N TYR A 180 -14.13 2.22 -8.98
CA TYR A 180 -14.08 1.94 -7.55
C TYR A 180 -12.90 2.67 -6.87
N TRP A 181 -11.74 2.68 -7.51
CA TRP A 181 -10.52 3.38 -7.07
C TRP A 181 -10.32 4.74 -7.73
N GLY A 182 -11.39 5.44 -8.08
CA GLY A 182 -11.35 6.73 -8.77
C GLY A 182 -11.18 6.58 -10.28
N ASP A 183 -10.89 7.71 -10.94
CA ASP A 183 -10.70 7.73 -12.39
C ASP A 183 -9.39 7.03 -12.76
N GLN A 184 -9.49 5.96 -13.57
CA GLN A 184 -8.31 5.22 -14.05
C GLN A 184 -7.38 6.07 -14.92
N ASP A 185 -7.88 7.17 -15.50
CA ASP A 185 -7.02 8.12 -16.20
C ASP A 185 -6.27 9.05 -15.23
N GLY A 186 -6.54 8.99 -13.93
CA GLY A 186 -5.87 9.74 -12.87
C GLY A 186 -4.70 9.01 -12.22
N TRP A 187 -4.52 7.71 -12.44
CA TRP A 187 -3.46 6.91 -11.85
C TRP A 187 -2.96 5.81 -12.78
N ASP A 188 -1.70 5.45 -12.64
CA ASP A 188 -1.06 4.31 -13.30
C ASP A 188 -0.75 3.20 -12.30
N LEU A 189 -0.38 3.59 -11.08
CA LEU A 189 0.01 2.68 -10.00
C LEU A 189 -0.46 3.21 -8.64
N LEU A 190 -1.03 2.32 -7.81
CA LEU A 190 -1.38 2.58 -6.42
C LEU A 190 -0.54 1.65 -5.52
N TYR A 191 0.29 2.22 -4.66
CA TYR A 191 0.98 1.46 -3.61
C TYR A 191 0.04 1.28 -2.43
N LEU A 192 -0.40 0.05 -2.19
CA LEU A 192 -1.24 -0.37 -1.07
C LEU A 192 -0.49 -1.25 -0.06
N GLY A 193 0.67 -1.78 -0.48
CA GLY A 193 1.61 -2.55 0.32
C GLY A 193 3.05 -2.18 -0.03
N HIS A 194 3.81 -1.67 0.94
CA HIS A 194 5.16 -1.15 0.74
C HIS A 194 5.91 -1.06 2.08
N CYS A 195 7.23 -0.87 2.04
CA CYS A 195 8.09 -0.66 3.23
C CYS A 195 7.97 0.75 3.83
N GLY A 196 7.10 1.58 3.32
CA GLY A 196 6.91 2.98 3.68
C GLY A 196 7.22 3.92 2.51
N ASP A 197 6.51 5.05 2.47
CA ASP A 197 6.86 6.22 1.65
C ASP A 197 7.11 7.36 2.63
N TYR A 198 8.35 7.55 2.98
CA TYR A 198 8.77 8.53 3.99
C TYR A 198 9.15 9.89 3.39
N PHE A 199 8.78 10.14 2.13
CA PHE A 199 8.98 11.36 1.34
C PHE A 199 10.43 11.66 0.98
N ASP A 200 11.40 11.06 1.64
CA ASP A 200 12.83 11.17 1.40
C ASP A 200 13.52 9.86 1.81
N VAL A 201 14.81 9.77 1.54
CA VAL A 201 15.65 8.63 1.95
C VAL A 201 15.69 8.54 3.46
N VAL A 202 15.44 7.34 4.00
CA VAL A 202 15.50 7.05 5.43
C VAL A 202 16.91 6.68 5.81
N GLU A 203 17.43 7.26 6.88
CA GLU A 203 18.71 6.91 7.50
C GLU A 203 18.52 5.87 8.61
N GLU A 204 19.60 5.36 9.20
CA GLU A 204 19.53 4.32 10.26
C GLU A 204 18.67 4.73 11.45
N ASP A 205 18.60 6.05 11.75
CA ASP A 205 17.82 6.61 12.85
C ASP A 205 16.37 6.96 12.48
N GLY A 206 15.95 6.69 11.26
CA GLY A 206 14.59 6.98 10.80
C GLY A 206 14.48 8.14 9.81
N PRO A 207 13.25 8.65 9.60
CA PRO A 207 13.02 9.78 8.71
C PRO A 207 13.79 11.02 9.16
N LYS A 208 14.43 11.71 8.20
CA LYS A 208 15.13 12.96 8.49
C LYS A 208 14.20 13.98 9.16
N THR A 209 14.70 14.66 10.18
CA THR A 209 13.92 15.62 10.98
C THR A 209 13.77 17.00 10.35
N ASP A 210 14.27 17.21 9.12
CA ASP A 210 14.05 18.47 8.40
C ASP A 210 12.59 18.60 8.01
N ARG A 211 11.85 19.41 8.77
CA ARG A 211 10.41 19.66 8.58
C ARG A 211 10.04 20.25 7.22
N GLN A 212 10.99 20.80 6.46
CA GLN A 212 10.69 21.38 5.16
C GLN A 212 10.41 20.30 4.10
N SER A 213 11.04 19.12 4.23
CA SER A 213 10.79 17.98 3.32
C SER A 213 9.45 17.29 3.60
N TYR A 214 8.90 17.43 4.80
CA TYR A 214 7.68 16.74 5.27
C TYR A 214 6.45 17.66 5.28
N ASN A 215 6.12 18.23 4.13
CA ASN A 215 4.96 19.12 4.01
C ASN A 215 3.88 18.51 3.12
N LEU A 216 2.84 17.94 3.75
CA LEU A 216 1.69 17.40 3.02
C LEU A 216 1.01 18.45 2.13
N SER A 217 1.00 19.74 2.54
CA SER A 217 0.34 20.78 1.75
C SER A 217 1.01 21.02 0.38
N SER A 218 2.25 20.56 0.20
CA SER A 218 2.98 20.67 -1.06
C SER A 218 2.66 19.56 -2.07
N ILE A 219 1.94 18.52 -1.66
CA ILE A 219 1.58 17.39 -2.49
C ILE A 219 0.07 17.16 -2.49
N ALA A 220 -0.46 16.64 -3.60
CA ALA A 220 -1.84 16.23 -3.66
C ALA A 220 -2.07 15.04 -2.70
N HIS A 221 -2.97 15.21 -1.74
CA HIS A 221 -3.23 14.20 -0.72
C HIS A 221 -4.68 14.23 -0.23
N LYS A 222 -5.10 13.16 0.42
CA LYS A 222 -6.37 13.04 1.13
C LYS A 222 -6.17 12.25 2.42
N LEU A 223 -6.49 12.88 3.54
CA LEU A 223 -6.57 12.25 4.84
C LEU A 223 -7.94 11.59 5.03
N TYR A 224 -7.96 10.46 5.74
CA TYR A 224 -9.19 9.85 6.20
C TYR A 224 -8.96 9.07 7.50
N HIS A 225 -9.97 9.02 8.36
CA HIS A 225 -9.92 8.23 9.57
C HIS A 225 -10.20 6.76 9.27
N ASP A 226 -9.37 5.87 9.83
CA ASP A 226 -9.51 4.42 9.75
C ASP A 226 -9.52 3.85 11.18
N PRO A 227 -10.70 3.49 11.72
CA PRO A 227 -10.81 2.99 13.09
C PRO A 227 -10.10 1.64 13.30
N THR A 228 -9.77 0.94 12.21
CA THR A 228 -9.07 -0.36 12.24
C THR A 228 -7.56 -0.24 12.17
N MET A 229 -7.03 0.97 12.00
CA MET A 229 -5.60 1.21 12.03
C MET A 229 -5.06 1.03 13.46
N PRO A 230 -3.88 0.41 13.67
CA PRO A 230 -3.26 0.32 14.99
C PRO A 230 -3.09 1.68 15.65
N SER A 231 -2.97 1.70 16.98
CA SER A 231 -2.57 2.92 17.70
C SER A 231 -1.16 3.35 17.28
N TRP A 232 -0.81 4.62 17.50
CA TRP A 232 0.53 5.09 17.13
C TRP A 232 1.67 4.30 17.77
N LEU A 233 1.47 3.81 19.00
CA LEU A 233 2.47 3.02 19.71
C LEU A 233 2.72 1.65 19.05
N ASP A 234 1.77 1.19 18.28
CA ASP A 234 1.76 -0.09 17.61
C ASP A 234 2.16 -0.01 16.12
N LEU A 235 2.36 1.20 15.60
CA LEU A 235 2.88 1.39 14.24
C LEU A 235 4.38 1.12 14.19
N HIS A 236 4.88 0.81 13.00
CA HIS A 236 6.30 0.82 12.72
C HIS A 236 6.92 2.14 13.20
N PRO A 237 8.07 2.12 13.91
CA PRO A 237 8.68 3.34 14.47
C PRO A 237 8.84 4.48 13.46
N PHE A 238 9.19 4.17 12.22
CA PHE A 238 9.37 5.17 11.16
C PHE A 238 8.03 5.71 10.66
N THR A 239 7.00 4.88 10.56
CA THR A 239 5.63 5.32 10.24
C THR A 239 5.09 6.25 11.33
N GLN A 240 5.31 5.89 12.60
CA GLN A 240 4.96 6.72 13.73
C GLN A 240 5.69 8.08 13.70
N ALA A 241 7.01 8.05 13.44
CA ALA A 241 7.82 9.27 13.35
C ALA A 241 7.33 10.17 12.20
N LEU A 242 7.07 9.61 11.01
CA LEU A 242 6.52 10.34 9.89
C LEU A 242 5.18 10.99 10.25
N PHE A 243 4.25 10.24 10.83
CA PHE A 243 2.91 10.75 11.15
C PHE A 243 2.94 11.86 12.19
N ARG A 244 3.86 11.78 13.17
CA ARG A 244 4.12 12.88 14.10
C ARG A 244 4.70 14.12 13.44
N LEU A 245 5.65 13.94 12.50
CA LEU A 245 6.22 15.05 11.73
C LEU A 245 5.18 15.75 10.86
N LEU A 246 4.26 14.98 10.27
CA LEU A 246 3.15 15.48 9.47
C LEU A 246 2.01 16.07 10.31
N GLY A 247 2.04 15.92 11.63
CA GLY A 247 0.96 16.36 12.53
C GLY A 247 -0.36 15.61 12.29
N MET A 248 -0.30 14.37 11.82
CA MET A 248 -1.49 13.58 11.53
C MET A 248 -2.22 13.17 12.82
N PRO A 249 -3.56 13.16 12.83
CA PRO A 249 -4.30 12.58 13.95
C PRO A 249 -4.08 11.08 14.07
N GLU A 250 -4.28 10.53 15.27
CA GLU A 250 -4.26 9.08 15.48
C GLU A 250 -5.32 8.37 14.62
N ARG A 251 -5.05 7.12 14.22
CA ARG A 251 -5.93 6.30 13.36
C ARG A 251 -6.31 7.00 12.06
N THR A 252 -5.40 7.78 11.50
CA THR A 252 -5.60 8.49 10.24
C THR A 252 -4.60 7.99 9.21
N ARG A 253 -5.11 7.60 8.05
CA ARG A 253 -4.30 7.25 6.88
C ARG A 253 -4.28 8.41 5.89
N VAL A 254 -3.29 8.40 5.02
CA VAL A 254 -3.17 9.37 3.94
C VAL A 254 -2.94 8.69 2.60
N MET A 255 -3.82 8.97 1.64
CA MET A 255 -3.55 8.71 0.22
C MET A 255 -2.87 9.95 -0.35
N HIS A 256 -1.70 9.81 -0.94
CA HIS A 256 -0.95 10.97 -1.46
C HIS A 256 -0.20 10.63 -2.75
N ARG A 257 0.21 11.67 -3.50
CA ARG A 257 1.12 11.49 -4.63
C ARG A 257 2.42 10.87 -4.12
N SER A 258 2.84 9.75 -4.72
CA SER A 258 4.04 9.02 -4.31
C SER A 258 5.28 9.91 -4.33
N LYS A 259 6.13 9.77 -3.32
CA LYS A 259 7.41 10.46 -3.21
C LYS A 259 8.58 9.47 -3.33
N LEU A 260 8.70 8.57 -2.37
CA LEU A 260 9.76 7.58 -2.33
C LEU A 260 9.24 6.23 -1.82
N PRO A 261 8.22 5.62 -2.45
CA PRO A 261 7.73 4.32 -2.03
C PRO A 261 8.78 3.25 -2.32
N LEU A 262 9.04 2.40 -1.33
CA LEU A 262 9.96 1.25 -1.46
C LEU A 262 9.19 -0.05 -1.29
N CYS A 263 9.75 -1.14 -1.80
CA CYS A 263 9.19 -2.48 -1.83
C CYS A 263 7.95 -2.62 -2.74
N SER A 264 7.59 -3.85 -3.04
CA SER A 264 6.55 -4.20 -4.01
C SER A 264 5.55 -5.23 -3.50
N PHE A 265 5.36 -5.32 -2.16
CA PHE A 265 4.49 -6.34 -1.56
C PHE A 265 3.06 -6.28 -2.06
N GLY A 266 2.54 -5.07 -2.35
CA GLY A 266 1.16 -4.89 -2.80
C GLY A 266 0.98 -3.59 -3.58
N TYR A 267 0.87 -3.70 -4.90
CA TYR A 267 0.61 -2.55 -5.77
C TYR A 267 -0.47 -2.86 -6.79
N ALA A 268 -1.34 -1.90 -7.01
CA ALA A 268 -2.31 -2.00 -8.10
C ALA A 268 -1.78 -1.27 -9.34
N VAL A 269 -2.12 -1.80 -10.51
CA VAL A 269 -1.63 -1.32 -11.79
C VAL A 269 -2.73 -1.30 -12.84
N THR A 270 -2.75 -0.28 -13.70
CA THR A 270 -3.61 -0.24 -14.89
C THR A 270 -2.98 -1.04 -16.03
N ARG A 271 -3.81 -1.52 -16.97
CA ARG A 271 -3.34 -2.23 -18.16
C ARG A 271 -2.29 -1.44 -18.92
N GLN A 272 -2.52 -0.16 -19.16
CA GLN A 272 -1.59 0.71 -19.85
C GLN A 272 -0.25 0.85 -19.13
N ALA A 273 -0.27 0.97 -17.78
CA ALA A 273 0.95 1.02 -17.00
C ALA A 273 1.72 -0.31 -17.03
N ALA A 274 1.03 -1.45 -16.97
CA ALA A 274 1.65 -2.78 -17.09
C ALA A 274 2.38 -2.96 -18.44
N GLU A 275 1.78 -2.53 -19.54
CA GLU A 275 2.42 -2.54 -20.86
C GLU A 275 3.69 -1.69 -20.87
N ARG A 276 3.66 -0.50 -20.25
CA ARG A 276 4.80 0.41 -20.19
C ARG A 276 5.91 -0.14 -19.29
N LEU A 277 5.55 -0.77 -18.15
CA LEU A 277 6.51 -1.44 -17.28
C LEU A 277 7.26 -2.54 -18.02
N LEU A 278 6.55 -3.45 -18.66
CA LEU A 278 7.15 -4.59 -19.38
C LEU A 278 8.04 -4.16 -20.55
N ASN A 279 7.65 -3.12 -21.28
CA ASN A 279 8.33 -2.73 -22.51
C ASN A 279 9.46 -1.74 -22.33
N ASP A 280 9.38 -0.84 -21.33
CA ASP A 280 10.28 0.32 -21.25
C ASP A 280 10.74 0.69 -19.84
N LEU A 281 9.82 0.80 -18.87
CA LEU A 281 10.13 1.36 -17.55
C LEU A 281 10.84 0.37 -16.64
N ALA A 282 10.41 -0.90 -16.66
CA ALA A 282 11.02 -2.02 -15.93
C ALA A 282 11.19 -3.25 -16.84
N PRO A 283 11.92 -3.16 -17.98
CA PRO A 283 11.97 -4.23 -18.98
C PRO A 283 12.62 -5.51 -18.44
N PRO A 284 12.43 -6.68 -19.15
CA PRO A 284 12.94 -7.99 -18.72
C PRO A 284 14.47 -8.14 -18.96
N LYS A 285 15.22 -7.10 -18.69
CA LYS A 285 16.68 -7.09 -18.74
C LYS A 285 17.25 -5.91 -17.98
N LEU A 286 18.35 -6.11 -17.31
CA LEU A 286 19.06 -5.01 -16.64
C LEU A 286 19.63 -4.01 -17.67
N LYS A 287 19.58 -2.74 -17.31
CA LYS A 287 20.21 -1.65 -18.06
C LYS A 287 21.48 -1.19 -17.34
N LYS A 288 22.45 -0.70 -18.10
CA LYS A 288 23.64 -0.06 -17.52
C LYS A 288 23.19 1.12 -16.65
N ASN A 289 23.67 1.16 -15.40
CA ASN A 289 23.25 2.16 -14.41
C ASN A 289 21.73 2.22 -14.10
N GLY A 290 20.97 1.17 -14.44
CA GLY A 290 19.57 1.03 -14.14
C GLY A 290 19.31 0.44 -12.76
N ALA A 291 18.02 0.27 -12.43
CA ALA A 291 17.58 -0.40 -11.22
C ALA A 291 18.15 -1.83 -11.13
N ARG A 292 18.40 -2.30 -9.92
CA ARG A 292 18.89 -3.65 -9.63
C ARG A 292 17.85 -4.55 -9.00
N ALA A 293 16.71 -3.99 -8.62
CA ALA A 293 15.56 -4.69 -8.09
C ALA A 293 14.29 -4.12 -8.71
N PHE A 294 13.20 -4.88 -8.69
CA PHE A 294 11.95 -4.51 -9.35
C PHE A 294 11.28 -3.29 -8.69
N ASP A 295 11.26 -3.25 -7.38
CA ASP A 295 10.73 -2.12 -6.59
C ASP A 295 11.48 -0.81 -6.89
N VAL A 296 12.81 -0.87 -7.03
CA VAL A 296 13.61 0.28 -7.45
C VAL A 296 13.27 0.71 -8.88
N ALA A 297 12.95 -0.25 -9.77
CA ALA A 297 12.50 0.09 -11.12
C ALA A 297 11.11 0.77 -11.09
N LEU A 298 10.20 0.32 -10.24
CA LEU A 298 8.91 0.98 -10.00
C LEU A 298 9.10 2.40 -9.47
N LEU A 299 9.97 2.57 -8.45
CA LEU A 299 10.30 3.88 -7.90
C LEU A 299 10.84 4.83 -8.98
N HIS A 300 11.78 4.38 -9.81
CA HIS A 300 12.31 5.18 -10.91
C HIS A 300 11.21 5.55 -11.93
N ALA A 301 10.28 4.63 -12.20
CA ALA A 301 9.16 4.90 -13.10
C ALA A 301 8.21 5.97 -12.52
N CYS A 302 7.95 5.96 -11.21
CA CYS A 302 7.14 6.96 -10.51
C CYS A 302 7.83 8.33 -10.49
N ASN A 303 9.12 8.39 -10.11
CA ASN A 303 9.88 9.64 -10.03
C ASN A 303 10.09 10.28 -11.40
N LYS A 304 10.18 9.49 -12.46
CA LYS A 304 10.22 10.01 -13.84
C LYS A 304 8.96 10.80 -14.18
N GLY A 305 7.80 10.41 -13.64
CA GLY A 305 6.52 11.11 -13.82
C GLY A 305 6.44 12.46 -13.11
N GLU A 306 7.14 12.63 -11.99
CA GLU A 306 7.20 13.91 -11.27
C GLU A 306 8.04 14.96 -11.99
N ASN A 307 9.15 14.54 -12.58
CA ASN A 307 10.14 15.42 -13.19
C ASN A 307 9.84 15.83 -14.63
N THR A 308 8.77 15.33 -15.22
CA THR A 308 8.29 15.77 -16.53
C THR A 308 7.05 16.64 -16.34
N PRO A 309 7.16 17.99 -16.35
CA PRO A 309 6.00 18.83 -16.54
C PRO A 309 5.46 18.52 -17.93
N SER A 310 4.51 17.62 -18.03
CA SER A 310 3.83 17.40 -19.31
C SER A 310 2.72 18.44 -19.43
N PRO A 311 2.86 19.46 -20.28
CA PRO A 311 1.77 20.39 -20.59
C PRO A 311 0.66 19.68 -21.38
N THR A 312 0.91 18.46 -21.87
CA THR A 312 -0.06 17.64 -22.58
C THR A 312 -0.59 16.53 -21.67
N PRO A 313 -1.90 16.31 -21.63
CA PRO A 313 -2.47 15.15 -20.97
C PRO A 313 -1.75 13.88 -21.42
N GLU A 314 -1.48 12.97 -20.49
CA GLU A 314 -0.67 11.77 -20.74
C GLU A 314 -1.23 10.89 -21.87
N TRP A 315 -2.56 10.89 -22.06
CA TRP A 315 -3.23 10.21 -23.18
C TRP A 315 -2.88 10.80 -24.57
N GLN A 316 -2.39 12.04 -24.63
CA GLN A 316 -1.92 12.67 -25.87
C GLN A 316 -0.43 12.44 -26.12
N HIS A 317 0.30 11.80 -25.18
CA HIS A 317 1.72 11.53 -25.37
C HIS A 317 1.89 10.54 -26.53
N PRO A 318 2.79 10.79 -27.51
CA PRO A 318 2.99 9.92 -28.67
C PRO A 318 3.27 8.46 -28.30
N LYS A 319 3.89 8.18 -27.15
CA LYS A 319 4.12 6.83 -26.65
C LYS A 319 2.82 6.09 -26.28
N ASN A 320 1.77 6.80 -25.94
CA ASN A 320 0.45 6.27 -25.63
C ASN A 320 -0.47 6.20 -26.86
N SER A 321 0.06 6.55 -28.04
CA SER A 321 -0.68 6.46 -29.32
C SER A 321 -1.13 5.00 -29.57
N PRO A 322 -2.31 4.79 -30.13
CA PRO A 322 -2.73 3.48 -30.64
C PRO A 322 -1.81 2.97 -31.76
N ASP A 323 -1.08 3.87 -32.46
CA ASP A 323 -0.12 3.47 -33.48
C ASP A 323 1.16 2.89 -32.90
N PRO A 324 1.48 1.58 -33.14
CA PRO A 324 2.67 0.93 -32.62
C PRO A 324 3.99 1.60 -33.07
N LYS A 325 4.02 2.18 -34.28
CA LYS A 325 5.22 2.85 -34.81
C LYS A 325 5.53 4.14 -34.05
N LEU A 326 4.50 4.89 -33.68
CA LEU A 326 4.65 6.09 -32.84
C LEU A 326 5.06 5.71 -31.40
N ARG A 327 4.45 4.66 -30.83
CA ARG A 327 4.82 4.17 -29.50
C ARG A 327 6.29 3.76 -29.40
N SER A 328 6.83 3.11 -30.41
CA SER A 328 8.22 2.64 -30.41
C SER A 328 9.25 3.76 -30.53
N LYS A 329 8.88 4.90 -31.09
CA LYS A 329 9.79 6.03 -31.37
C LYS A 329 10.06 6.89 -30.14
N TYR A 330 9.15 6.96 -29.19
CA TYR A 330 9.26 7.83 -28.02
C TYR A 330 9.42 7.03 -26.73
N PRO A 331 10.27 7.45 -25.78
CA PRO A 331 10.35 6.82 -24.47
C PRO A 331 9.02 6.99 -23.71
N SER A 332 8.66 6.01 -22.88
CA SER A 332 7.48 6.13 -22.03
C SER A 332 7.63 7.30 -21.07
N PRO A 333 6.57 8.10 -20.85
CA PRO A 333 6.53 9.02 -19.72
C PRO A 333 6.63 8.25 -18.41
N GLY A 334 6.89 8.91 -17.29
CA GLY A 334 6.82 8.28 -15.97
C GLY A 334 5.41 7.83 -15.60
N LEU A 335 5.28 7.10 -14.50
CA LEU A 335 3.98 6.66 -13.98
C LEU A 335 3.38 7.69 -13.03
N ARG A 336 2.04 7.80 -13.06
CA ARG A 336 1.27 8.53 -12.06
C ARG A 336 1.04 7.62 -10.86
N CYS A 337 1.93 7.72 -9.88
CA CYS A 337 1.91 6.86 -8.71
C CYS A 337 1.27 7.55 -7.51
N TRP A 338 0.52 6.78 -6.73
CA TRP A 338 -0.10 7.19 -5.49
C TRP A 338 0.21 6.19 -4.39
N THR A 339 0.47 6.67 -3.20
CA THR A 339 0.82 5.84 -2.04
C THR A 339 -0.20 6.00 -0.94
N LEU A 340 -0.59 4.91 -0.33
CA LEU A 340 -1.41 4.89 0.88
C LEU A 340 -0.52 4.66 2.11
N ASN A 341 -0.28 5.69 2.90
CA ASN A 341 0.37 5.61 4.21
C ASN A 341 -0.67 5.64 5.35
N SER A 342 -0.63 4.74 6.36
CA SER A 342 0.14 3.52 6.30
C SER A 342 -0.53 2.54 5.35
N GLU A 343 0.26 1.61 4.86
CA GLU A 343 -0.15 0.58 3.91
C GLU A 343 -1.21 -0.38 4.49
N LEU A 344 -1.89 -1.11 3.61
CA LEU A 344 -2.89 -2.14 3.95
C LEU A 344 -2.32 -3.55 3.92
N PHE A 345 -1.22 -3.75 3.19
CA PHE A 345 -0.49 -5.00 3.08
C PHE A 345 0.94 -4.79 3.55
N HIS A 346 1.40 -5.63 4.43
CA HIS A 346 2.79 -5.58 4.87
C HIS A 346 3.37 -7.00 4.88
N HIS A 347 4.68 -7.15 4.65
CA HIS A 347 5.27 -8.47 4.65
C HIS A 347 5.31 -9.07 6.06
N MET A 348 5.00 -10.36 6.15
CA MET A 348 5.12 -11.11 7.39
C MET A 348 6.58 -11.19 7.82
N PRO A 349 6.86 -11.20 9.14
CA PRO A 349 8.21 -11.45 9.62
C PRO A 349 8.71 -12.81 9.15
N GLY A 350 9.98 -12.87 8.79
CA GLY A 350 10.61 -14.10 8.35
C GLY A 350 11.79 -13.82 7.44
N MET A 351 12.48 -14.87 7.03
CA MET A 351 13.55 -14.75 6.05
C MET A 351 12.97 -14.54 4.65
N SER A 352 13.43 -13.50 3.99
CA SER A 352 13.16 -13.30 2.57
C SER A 352 13.75 -14.45 1.75
N GLU A 353 13.03 -14.94 0.73
CA GLU A 353 13.61 -15.91 -0.21
C GLU A 353 14.80 -15.34 -1.00
N ILE A 354 14.81 -14.02 -1.21
CA ILE A 354 15.94 -13.31 -1.79
C ILE A 354 17.17 -13.45 -0.88
N ASP A 355 17.00 -13.25 0.42
CA ASP A 355 18.07 -13.37 1.42
C ASP A 355 18.54 -14.80 1.59
N MET A 356 17.66 -15.79 1.57
CA MET A 356 18.03 -17.21 1.61
C MET A 356 18.87 -17.60 0.40
N LEU A 357 18.50 -17.16 -0.80
CA LEU A 357 19.27 -17.42 -2.02
C LEU A 357 20.64 -16.71 -1.98
N SER A 358 20.70 -15.51 -1.42
CA SER A 358 21.94 -14.74 -1.23
C SER A 358 22.86 -15.44 -0.21
N ALA A 359 22.31 -15.93 0.89
CA ALA A 359 23.07 -16.69 1.89
C ALA A 359 23.66 -17.99 1.31
N LEU A 360 22.90 -18.70 0.46
CA LEU A 360 23.38 -19.90 -0.24
C LEU A 360 24.49 -19.60 -1.26
N SER A 361 24.50 -18.40 -1.85
CA SER A 361 25.55 -17.94 -2.76
C SER A 361 26.77 -17.36 -2.07
N GLY A 362 26.79 -17.29 -0.73
CA GLY A 362 27.87 -16.70 0.07
C GLY A 362 27.84 -15.16 0.10
N GLU A 363 26.83 -14.53 -0.45
CA GLU A 363 26.61 -13.08 -0.34
C GLU A 363 26.07 -12.73 1.05
N LYS A 364 26.56 -11.64 1.66
CA LYS A 364 26.00 -11.16 2.92
C LYS A 364 24.61 -10.55 2.67
N PRO A 365 23.55 -11.02 3.32
CA PRO A 365 22.25 -10.41 3.20
C PRO A 365 22.32 -8.97 3.74
N GLY A 366 22.10 -8.01 2.86
CA GLY A 366 21.96 -6.60 3.23
C GLY A 366 20.52 -6.32 3.62
N LEU A 367 20.12 -6.68 4.86
CA LEU A 367 18.82 -6.23 5.37
C LEU A 367 18.83 -4.70 5.46
N PRO A 368 17.80 -4.02 4.92
CA PRO A 368 17.63 -2.60 5.16
C PRO A 368 17.60 -2.30 6.67
N PRO A 369 18.17 -1.20 7.16
CA PRO A 369 18.13 -0.82 8.57
C PRO A 369 16.72 -0.80 9.15
N VAL A 370 15.74 -0.51 8.32
CA VAL A 370 14.29 -0.48 8.62
C VAL A 370 13.78 -1.80 9.20
N ASP A 371 14.23 -2.94 8.68
CA ASP A 371 13.69 -4.23 9.07
C ASP A 371 14.06 -4.66 10.48
N ARG A 372 15.21 -4.24 11.01
CA ARG A 372 15.64 -4.60 12.38
C ARG A 372 14.75 -4.00 13.46
N ALA A 373 14.37 -2.72 13.31
CA ALA A 373 13.46 -2.05 14.25
C ALA A 373 12.04 -2.63 14.14
N ALA A 374 11.60 -2.94 12.91
CA ALA A 374 10.31 -3.58 12.66
C ALA A 374 10.25 -4.98 13.27
N GLN A 375 11.28 -5.81 13.09
CA GLN A 375 11.35 -7.16 13.65
C GLN A 375 11.24 -7.15 15.18
N ALA A 376 11.95 -6.26 15.87
CA ALA A 376 11.87 -6.15 17.32
C ALA A 376 10.45 -5.82 17.79
N GLN A 377 9.76 -4.91 17.12
CA GLN A 377 8.39 -4.52 17.46
C GLN A 377 7.38 -5.63 17.17
N VAL A 378 7.52 -6.31 16.04
CA VAL A 378 6.65 -7.43 15.63
C VAL A 378 6.75 -8.59 16.61
N ILE A 379 7.97 -8.97 17.02
CA ILE A 379 8.18 -10.02 18.03
C ILE A 379 7.48 -9.66 19.34
N ALA A 380 7.55 -8.40 19.76
CA ALA A 380 6.91 -7.95 21.00
C ALA A 380 5.37 -8.01 20.92
N ARG A 381 4.77 -7.72 19.76
CA ARG A 381 3.31 -7.64 19.58
C ARG A 381 2.66 -8.93 19.08
N ASN A 382 3.42 -9.82 18.49
CA ASN A 382 2.91 -11.00 17.76
C ASN A 382 1.93 -10.63 16.61
N GLU A 383 2.17 -9.49 15.96
CA GLU A 383 1.41 -8.96 14.83
C GLU A 383 2.36 -8.48 13.74
N THR A 384 1.91 -8.53 12.49
CA THR A 384 2.63 -7.92 11.39
C THR A 384 2.66 -6.39 11.55
N THR A 385 3.75 -5.78 11.17
CA THR A 385 3.94 -4.32 11.25
C THR A 385 2.79 -3.56 10.59
N ASN A 386 2.33 -2.47 11.25
CA ASN A 386 1.24 -1.59 10.81
C ASN A 386 -0.14 -2.27 10.64
N ILE A 387 -0.29 -3.51 11.10
CA ILE A 387 -1.54 -4.27 11.08
C ILE A 387 -2.01 -4.48 12.52
N ASP A 388 -3.32 -4.30 12.78
CA ASP A 388 -3.90 -4.42 14.12
C ASP A 388 -4.28 -5.87 14.43
N CYS A 389 -4.97 -6.53 13.51
CA CYS A 389 -5.37 -7.92 13.65
C CYS A 389 -5.10 -8.68 12.35
N GLY A 390 -3.88 -9.16 12.17
CA GLY A 390 -3.42 -9.88 10.98
C GLY A 390 -3.49 -11.41 11.13
N PHE A 391 -3.08 -12.11 10.10
CA PHE A 391 -3.09 -13.56 10.01
C PHE A 391 -1.73 -14.21 10.36
N TRP A 392 -0.67 -13.44 10.47
CA TRP A 392 0.69 -13.99 10.66
C TRP A 392 0.83 -14.93 11.84
N SER A 393 0.17 -14.64 12.96
CA SER A 393 0.26 -15.49 14.16
C SER A 393 -0.35 -16.88 13.99
N GLY A 394 -1.00 -17.19 12.88
CA GLY A 394 -1.72 -18.44 12.66
C GLY A 394 -2.98 -18.60 13.51
N ALA A 395 -3.43 -17.54 14.21
CA ALA A 395 -4.59 -17.58 15.09
C ALA A 395 -5.89 -18.01 14.38
N PHE A 396 -5.97 -17.79 13.06
CA PHE A 396 -7.12 -18.12 12.23
C PHE A 396 -6.84 -19.30 11.28
N ALA A 397 -5.83 -20.11 11.56
CA ALA A 397 -5.54 -21.30 10.77
C ALA A 397 -6.66 -22.35 10.94
N PHE A 398 -6.89 -23.12 9.90
CA PHE A 398 -7.85 -24.23 9.89
C PHE A 398 -7.36 -25.34 8.96
N ASP A 399 -7.86 -26.58 9.16
CA ASP A 399 -7.57 -27.67 8.25
C ASP A 399 -8.37 -27.50 6.95
N ASN A 400 -7.74 -27.81 5.81
CA ASN A 400 -8.35 -27.60 4.50
C ASN A 400 -9.72 -28.25 4.32
N ASN A 401 -10.02 -29.32 5.06
CA ASN A 401 -11.30 -30.05 5.02
C ASN A 401 -12.29 -29.57 6.11
N ASP A 402 -11.88 -28.67 7.00
CA ASP A 402 -12.71 -28.14 8.07
C ASP A 402 -13.57 -26.98 7.56
N THR A 403 -14.61 -27.31 6.83
CA THR A 403 -15.55 -26.33 6.26
C THR A 403 -16.36 -25.62 7.33
N GLU A 404 -16.65 -26.26 8.46
CA GLU A 404 -17.40 -25.66 9.57
C GLU A 404 -16.57 -24.56 10.23
N ARG A 405 -15.29 -24.83 10.52
CA ARG A 405 -14.36 -23.83 11.04
C ARG A 405 -14.17 -22.67 10.08
N LEU A 406 -14.02 -22.95 8.79
CA LEU A 406 -13.92 -21.90 7.78
C LEU A 406 -15.18 -21.00 7.78
N HIS A 407 -16.38 -21.56 7.79
CA HIS A 407 -17.61 -20.77 7.83
C HIS A 407 -17.71 -19.92 9.10
N PHE A 408 -17.34 -20.48 10.25
CA PHE A 408 -17.25 -19.72 11.50
C PHE A 408 -16.30 -18.53 11.39
N LEU A 409 -15.08 -18.76 10.88
CA LEU A 409 -14.08 -17.70 10.70
C LEU A 409 -14.54 -16.65 9.67
N GLN A 410 -15.14 -17.06 8.55
CA GLN A 410 -15.71 -16.12 7.58
C GLN A 410 -16.77 -15.21 8.21
N GLU A 411 -17.65 -15.77 9.04
CA GLU A 411 -18.71 -15.00 9.67
C GLU A 411 -18.17 -14.08 10.77
N LYS A 412 -17.38 -14.61 11.71
CA LYS A 412 -16.92 -13.87 12.88
C LYS A 412 -15.75 -12.94 12.57
N VAL A 413 -14.74 -13.45 11.89
CA VAL A 413 -13.52 -12.71 11.60
C VAL A 413 -13.67 -11.88 10.32
N GLY A 414 -13.98 -12.52 9.19
CA GLY A 414 -14.00 -11.86 7.89
C GLY A 414 -15.13 -10.84 7.72
N ARG A 415 -16.37 -11.16 8.12
CA ARG A 415 -17.55 -10.31 7.90
C ARG A 415 -17.82 -9.39 9.08
N GLN A 416 -17.78 -9.91 10.32
CA GLN A 416 -18.04 -9.11 11.52
C GLN A 416 -16.80 -8.34 11.99
N GLY A 417 -15.59 -8.70 11.53
CA GLY A 417 -14.34 -8.04 11.90
C GLY A 417 -13.94 -8.24 13.36
N ILE A 418 -14.37 -9.33 13.99
CA ILE A 418 -14.04 -9.66 15.38
C ILE A 418 -12.66 -10.31 15.42
N CYS A 419 -11.72 -9.70 16.12
CA CYS A 419 -10.40 -10.26 16.35
C CYS A 419 -10.46 -11.30 17.46
N LEU A 420 -10.42 -12.58 17.10
CA LEU A 420 -10.53 -13.69 18.05
C LEU A 420 -9.19 -14.10 18.70
N LYS A 421 -8.12 -13.33 18.50
CA LYS A 421 -6.79 -13.67 19.04
C LYS A 421 -6.74 -13.68 20.56
N ASP A 422 -7.53 -12.86 21.22
CA ASP A 422 -7.58 -12.73 22.67
C ASP A 422 -8.53 -13.72 23.34
N GLU A 423 -9.35 -14.44 22.57
CA GLU A 423 -10.32 -15.41 23.11
C GLU A 423 -9.71 -16.73 23.60
N LYS A 424 -8.37 -16.89 23.54
CA LYS A 424 -7.66 -18.01 24.20
C LYS A 424 -8.00 -18.17 25.69
N GLN A 425 -8.54 -17.13 26.31
CA GLN A 425 -8.94 -17.14 27.73
C GLN A 425 -10.29 -17.83 27.97
N HIS A 426 -11.07 -18.13 26.92
CA HIS A 426 -12.45 -18.67 27.06
C HIS A 426 -12.62 -20.13 26.61
N GLY A 427 -11.54 -20.88 26.42
CA GLY A 427 -11.62 -22.33 26.21
C GLY A 427 -11.96 -22.79 24.80
N ASP A 428 -12.12 -21.91 23.84
CA ASP A 428 -12.24 -22.28 22.44
C ASP A 428 -10.90 -22.80 21.91
N THR A 429 -10.92 -23.97 21.31
CA THR A 429 -9.76 -24.61 20.72
C THR A 429 -9.28 -23.83 19.52
N PHE A 430 -8.41 -22.86 19.77
CA PHE A 430 -7.59 -22.31 18.70
C PHE A 430 -6.65 -23.40 18.20
N TYR A 431 -6.55 -23.58 16.88
CA TYR A 431 -5.46 -24.34 16.33
C TYR A 431 -4.14 -23.73 16.82
N PRO A 432 -3.20 -24.55 17.27
CA PRO A 432 -1.91 -24.03 17.69
C PRO A 432 -1.33 -23.17 16.55
N PRO A 433 -0.65 -22.06 16.87
CA PRO A 433 0.07 -21.31 15.86
C PRO A 433 0.93 -22.31 15.09
N GLN A 434 0.90 -22.25 13.76
CA GLN A 434 1.85 -23.01 12.98
C GLN A 434 3.21 -22.53 13.47
N THR A 435 3.91 -23.39 14.21
CA THR A 435 5.29 -23.13 14.61
C THR A 435 6.01 -22.67 13.36
N ALA A 436 6.70 -21.53 13.48
CA ALA A 436 7.59 -21.04 12.44
C ALA A 436 8.32 -22.27 11.90
N LEU A 437 8.13 -22.54 10.63
CA LEU A 437 8.68 -23.71 9.97
C LEU A 437 10.18 -23.72 10.24
N ASP A 438 10.62 -24.74 10.98
CA ASP A 438 12.02 -25.12 11.12
C ASP A 438 12.69 -25.28 9.74
#